data_190dbd8fb66f1bd4e17d18a6afb7beb9
#
_entry.id   190dbd8fb66f1bd4e17d18a6afb7beb9
#
_cell.length_a   1.000
_cell.length_b   1.000
_cell.length_c   1.000
_cell.angle_alpha   90.00
_cell.angle_beta   90.00
_cell.angle_gamma   90.00
#
_symmetry.space_group_name_H-M   'P 1'
#
loop_
_entity.id
_entity.type
_entity.pdbx_description
1 polymer ?
#
loop_
_entity_poly.entity_id
_entity_poly.type
_entity_poly.pdbx_seq_one_letter_code
_entity_poly.pdbx_strand_id
1 'polypeptide(L)'
;MLAHKLTTCLNNRLTINQAKQIHAHILINGLNHLEPLLVRQITLSNSSYSRSVAQYLRLILYQSQNPDGFSWGCTIRFLSQHGQFKEAFLVYIQMQRLGLCPSTFAVSSALRACARSVDTMGGVSVHGQVHKYGYCRCVYVQTALVDLYSKLGDLLTAQKVFDEMAEKNVVSWNSILSGYLKSGDLAEAQRVFDEIPRKDVVSWNSMVSGYARVGNMDQACSLFQRMPEKNPASWNSMISGYVDCGCIESARSIFDAMPQRNNVSWMTMIAGYSKLGDVESARKLFDQMDEKVLLSFNAIVACYAQNSQPKEAIELFNQMLSPDENIQPDGMTLASVISACSQLGDFKFGLWIESYINRFGIEMDDHLATALVDLYAKCGSIDKAKELFHGLRKRDVIAYSAMILGCGINGKVADAINLFEGMLNAHICPNLVTYTGLLTAYNHTGLVEEGYQCFNSMKDHGVMPSADHYGIMVDLLGRAGRLEEAHELIRSMPMQPHAGVWGALLLACRLHQNVELGEIAAQHCFELEPDTTGYCSLLANIYASVERWDDVKKLRKVVGEKGFTKMPGCSWMESN
;
A
#
# COMPACT_ATOMS: atom_id res chain seq x y z
N MET A 1 47.04 25.00 -21.40
CA MET A 1 47.44 23.95 -20.42
C MET A 1 46.36 23.68 -19.36
N LEU A 2 45.84 24.71 -18.68
CA LEU A 2 44.81 24.52 -17.62
C LEU A 2 43.47 23.95 -18.17
N ALA A 3 42.99 24.50 -19.31
CA ALA A 3 41.77 24.00 -19.96
C ALA A 3 41.85 22.50 -20.29
N HIS A 4 42.99 22.05 -20.83
CA HIS A 4 43.21 20.64 -21.14
C HIS A 4 43.22 19.74 -19.87
N LYS A 5 43.83 20.22 -18.80
CA LYS A 5 43.79 19.49 -17.48
C LYS A 5 42.39 19.39 -16.93
N LEU A 6 41.62 20.48 -16.98
CA LEU A 6 40.21 20.49 -16.52
C LEU A 6 39.33 19.58 -17.40
N THR A 7 39.52 19.58 -18.73
CA THR A 7 38.80 18.66 -19.63
C THR A 7 39.10 17.20 -19.30
N THR A 8 40.36 16.88 -18.97
CA THR A 8 40.75 15.53 -18.54
C THR A 8 40.12 15.14 -17.20
N CYS A 9 40.04 16.06 -16.24
CA CYS A 9 39.31 15.85 -14.98
C CYS A 9 37.80 15.65 -15.21
N LEU A 10 37.19 16.38 -16.16
CA LEU A 10 35.76 16.25 -16.50
C LEU A 10 35.41 14.94 -17.21
N ASN A 11 36.37 14.15 -17.67
CA ASN A 11 36.13 12.82 -18.23
C ASN A 11 36.06 11.71 -17.17
N ASN A 12 36.40 12.01 -15.92
CA ASN A 12 36.34 11.06 -14.82
C ASN A 12 35.07 11.22 -13.97
N ARG A 13 34.68 10.18 -13.21
CA ARG A 13 33.57 10.29 -12.27
C ARG A 13 33.90 11.32 -11.18
N LEU A 14 32.95 12.24 -10.94
CA LEU A 14 33.12 13.35 -10.00
C LEU A 14 32.19 13.23 -8.81
N THR A 15 32.73 13.44 -7.61
CA THR A 15 31.91 13.74 -6.44
C THR A 15 31.39 15.18 -6.53
N ILE A 16 30.31 15.49 -5.83
CA ILE A 16 29.73 16.85 -5.84
C ILE A 16 30.73 17.91 -5.35
N ASN A 17 31.59 17.58 -4.40
CA ASN A 17 32.61 18.50 -3.88
C ASN A 17 33.71 18.76 -4.94
N GLN A 18 34.15 17.74 -5.64
CA GLN A 18 35.09 17.88 -6.75
C GLN A 18 34.49 18.70 -7.90
N ALA A 19 33.21 18.48 -8.22
CA ALA A 19 32.50 19.26 -9.22
C ALA A 19 32.44 20.75 -8.85
N LYS A 20 32.19 21.09 -7.58
CA LYS A 20 32.20 22.46 -7.07
C LYS A 20 33.59 23.12 -7.20
N GLN A 21 34.65 22.38 -6.88
CA GLN A 21 36.03 22.86 -7.04
C GLN A 21 36.38 23.14 -8.50
N ILE A 22 36.05 22.20 -9.38
CA ILE A 22 36.27 22.36 -10.83
C ILE A 22 35.47 23.55 -11.37
N HIS A 23 34.21 23.73 -10.95
CA HIS A 23 33.37 24.85 -11.35
C HIS A 23 33.99 26.19 -10.91
N ALA A 24 34.47 26.28 -9.68
CA ALA A 24 35.17 27.48 -9.20
C ALA A 24 36.41 27.82 -10.08
N HIS A 25 37.20 26.80 -10.46
CA HIS A 25 38.32 27.01 -11.38
C HIS A 25 37.88 27.43 -12.79
N ILE A 26 36.76 26.90 -13.31
CA ILE A 26 36.18 27.31 -14.57
C ILE A 26 35.82 28.80 -14.55
N LEU A 27 35.10 29.23 -13.49
CA LEU A 27 34.67 30.63 -13.35
C LEU A 27 35.84 31.61 -13.16
N ILE A 28 36.79 31.28 -12.26
CA ILE A 28 37.95 32.16 -11.99
C ILE A 28 38.82 32.38 -13.23
N ASN A 29 38.92 31.36 -14.08
CA ASN A 29 39.76 31.44 -15.27
C ASN A 29 39.00 31.79 -16.59
N GLY A 30 37.72 32.15 -16.49
CA GLY A 30 36.90 32.53 -17.64
C GLY A 30 36.67 31.40 -18.65
N LEU A 31 36.73 30.12 -18.21
CA LEU A 31 36.60 28.95 -19.08
C LEU A 31 35.14 28.46 -19.17
N ASN A 32 34.19 29.40 -19.23
CA ASN A 32 32.73 29.13 -19.17
C ASN A 32 32.25 28.15 -20.25
N HIS A 33 32.99 28.00 -21.36
CA HIS A 33 32.71 27.02 -22.40
C HIS A 33 32.82 25.56 -21.94
N LEU A 34 33.40 25.30 -20.75
CA LEU A 34 33.49 23.96 -20.12
C LEU A 34 32.30 23.66 -19.20
N GLU A 35 31.42 24.62 -18.85
CA GLU A 35 30.24 24.40 -18.01
C GLU A 35 29.31 23.31 -18.56
N PRO A 36 29.03 23.21 -19.86
CA PRO A 36 28.20 22.14 -20.42
C PRO A 36 28.77 20.74 -20.14
N LEU A 37 30.09 20.59 -20.25
CA LEU A 37 30.76 19.32 -19.95
C LEU A 37 30.70 19.01 -18.46
N LEU A 38 30.82 20.00 -17.60
CA LEU A 38 30.68 19.86 -16.15
C LEU A 38 29.26 19.39 -15.78
N VAL A 39 28.20 20.05 -16.30
CA VAL A 39 26.81 19.65 -16.07
C VAL A 39 26.56 18.22 -16.52
N ARG A 40 27.01 17.87 -17.73
CA ARG A 40 26.92 16.50 -18.24
C ARG A 40 27.61 15.51 -17.29
N GLN A 41 28.80 15.82 -16.82
CA GLN A 41 29.57 14.92 -15.98
C GLN A 41 28.95 14.76 -14.57
N ILE A 42 28.41 15.84 -14.00
CA ILE A 42 27.65 15.76 -12.74
C ILE A 42 26.45 14.84 -12.90
N THR A 43 25.69 14.97 -13.99
CA THR A 43 24.51 14.14 -14.25
C THR A 43 24.83 12.68 -14.52
N LEU A 44 26.02 12.36 -15.07
CA LEU A 44 26.47 10.99 -15.33
C LEU A 44 27.11 10.34 -14.09
N SER A 45 27.81 11.12 -13.26
CA SER A 45 28.55 10.60 -12.12
C SER A 45 27.69 10.28 -10.90
N ASN A 46 26.51 10.92 -10.79
CA ASN A 46 25.61 10.76 -9.63
C ASN A 46 24.45 9.82 -10.00
N SER A 47 24.61 8.54 -9.74
CA SER A 47 23.62 7.49 -10.03
C SER A 47 22.44 7.51 -9.05
N SER A 48 22.59 8.12 -7.86
CA SER A 48 21.52 8.30 -6.88
C SER A 48 21.10 9.75 -6.78
N TYR A 49 19.78 9.98 -6.52
CA TYR A 49 19.27 11.34 -6.30
C TYR A 49 19.85 11.93 -5.02
N SER A 50 20.40 13.12 -5.12
CA SER A 50 20.73 13.96 -3.99
C SER A 50 20.15 15.36 -4.21
N ARG A 51 19.41 15.85 -3.22
CA ARG A 51 18.83 17.21 -3.24
C ARG A 51 19.92 18.28 -3.45
N SER A 52 21.10 18.08 -2.87
CA SER A 52 22.24 18.98 -3.04
C SER A 52 22.77 19.01 -4.47
N VAL A 53 22.75 17.87 -5.18
CA VAL A 53 23.14 17.79 -6.60
C VAL A 53 22.12 18.53 -7.48
N ALA A 54 20.84 18.30 -7.27
CA ALA A 54 19.77 18.95 -8.02
C ALA A 54 19.79 20.50 -7.85
N GLN A 55 19.95 20.96 -6.60
CA GLN A 55 20.09 22.39 -6.30
C GLN A 55 21.33 22.99 -6.97
N TYR A 56 22.44 22.27 -6.96
CA TYR A 56 23.68 22.76 -7.56
C TYR A 56 23.60 22.82 -9.08
N LEU A 57 22.99 21.83 -9.74
CA LEU A 57 22.75 21.86 -11.18
C LEU A 57 21.91 23.08 -11.60
N ARG A 58 20.87 23.40 -10.82
CA ARG A 58 20.07 24.61 -11.04
C ARG A 58 20.89 25.88 -10.88
N LEU A 59 21.71 25.94 -9.83
CA LEU A 59 22.58 27.11 -9.60
C LEU A 59 23.49 27.35 -10.81
N ILE A 60 24.14 26.30 -11.37
CA ILE A 60 24.97 26.42 -12.58
C ILE A 60 24.12 26.96 -13.75
N LEU A 61 22.92 26.39 -13.99
CA LEU A 61 22.07 26.81 -15.12
C LEU A 61 21.63 28.27 -15.03
N TYR A 62 21.34 28.78 -13.82
CA TYR A 62 20.87 30.15 -13.62
C TYR A 62 22.00 31.19 -13.59
N GLN A 63 23.21 30.78 -13.22
CA GLN A 63 24.36 31.67 -13.12
C GLN A 63 25.24 31.67 -14.40
N SER A 64 25.02 30.70 -15.29
CA SER A 64 25.78 30.62 -16.54
C SER A 64 25.60 31.84 -17.41
N GLN A 65 26.71 32.47 -17.83
CA GLN A 65 26.70 33.61 -18.72
C GLN A 65 26.32 33.25 -20.17
N ASN A 66 26.49 31.98 -20.57
CA ASN A 66 26.10 31.42 -21.85
C ASN A 66 25.28 30.15 -21.67
N PRO A 67 23.99 30.26 -21.28
CA PRO A 67 23.16 29.11 -21.09
C PRO A 67 22.95 28.37 -22.40
N ASP A 68 23.38 27.11 -22.48
CA ASP A 68 23.19 26.26 -23.63
C ASP A 68 22.05 25.26 -23.43
N GLY A 69 21.31 24.99 -24.53
CA GLY A 69 20.18 24.05 -24.49
C GLY A 69 20.56 22.62 -24.11
N PHE A 70 21.83 22.24 -24.26
CA PHE A 70 22.31 20.91 -23.89
C PHE A 70 22.37 20.72 -22.38
N SER A 71 22.93 21.67 -21.62
CA SER A 71 23.01 21.64 -20.15
C SER A 71 21.63 21.57 -19.51
N TRP A 72 20.68 22.36 -20.05
CA TRP A 72 19.28 22.31 -19.64
C TRP A 72 18.67 20.93 -19.89
N GLY A 73 18.88 20.36 -21.08
CA GLY A 73 18.41 19.03 -21.43
C GLY A 73 18.98 17.93 -20.51
N CYS A 74 20.27 17.99 -20.19
CA CYS A 74 20.89 17.05 -19.24
C CYS A 74 20.28 17.14 -17.84
N THR A 75 20.02 18.36 -17.36
CA THR A 75 19.39 18.56 -16.04
C THR A 75 17.93 18.08 -16.01
N ILE A 76 17.13 18.37 -17.05
CA ILE A 76 15.75 17.88 -17.19
C ILE A 76 15.74 16.36 -17.17
N ARG A 77 16.64 15.71 -17.93
CA ARG A 77 16.77 14.24 -17.93
C ARG A 77 17.13 13.70 -16.55
N PHE A 78 18.13 14.28 -15.90
CA PHE A 78 18.57 13.87 -14.57
C PHE A 78 17.42 13.90 -13.57
N LEU A 79 16.70 15.01 -13.48
CA LEU A 79 15.54 15.15 -12.61
C LEU A 79 14.44 14.14 -12.94
N SER A 80 14.15 13.94 -14.23
CA SER A 80 13.14 12.98 -14.68
C SER A 80 13.53 11.52 -14.37
N GLN A 81 14.81 11.16 -14.49
CA GLN A 81 15.30 9.81 -14.16
C GLN A 81 15.22 9.50 -12.67
N HIS A 82 15.34 10.52 -11.82
CA HIS A 82 15.29 10.38 -10.35
C HIS A 82 13.92 10.69 -9.74
N GLY A 83 12.85 10.63 -10.52
CA GLY A 83 11.48 10.77 -10.02
C GLY A 83 11.02 12.20 -9.73
N GLN A 84 11.87 13.20 -9.98
CA GLN A 84 11.54 14.61 -9.74
C GLN A 84 10.83 15.22 -10.97
N PHE A 85 9.69 14.63 -11.35
CA PHE A 85 9.00 14.95 -12.62
C PHE A 85 8.50 16.39 -12.69
N LYS A 86 7.87 16.89 -11.62
CA LYS A 86 7.39 18.28 -11.54
C LYS A 86 8.54 19.27 -11.66
N GLU A 87 9.65 18.99 -10.99
CA GLU A 87 10.84 19.84 -11.07
C GLU A 87 11.48 19.81 -12.46
N ALA A 88 11.56 18.63 -13.09
CA ALA A 88 12.05 18.50 -14.47
C ALA A 88 11.23 19.36 -15.45
N PHE A 89 9.90 19.35 -15.31
CA PHE A 89 9.01 20.16 -16.14
C PHE A 89 9.15 21.66 -15.85
N LEU A 90 9.28 22.08 -14.59
CA LEU A 90 9.54 23.48 -14.25
C LEU A 90 10.85 24.01 -14.86
N VAL A 91 11.91 23.21 -14.83
CA VAL A 91 13.19 23.54 -15.47
C VAL A 91 13.01 23.69 -16.99
N TYR A 92 12.20 22.84 -17.63
CA TYR A 92 11.89 22.95 -19.05
C TYR A 92 11.12 24.24 -19.38
N ILE A 93 10.11 24.61 -18.59
CA ILE A 93 9.38 25.88 -18.76
C ILE A 93 10.33 27.08 -18.64
N GLN A 94 11.25 27.02 -17.68
CA GLN A 94 12.17 28.11 -17.43
C GLN A 94 13.19 28.28 -18.57
N MET A 95 13.69 27.17 -19.11
CA MET A 95 14.49 27.18 -20.34
C MET A 95 13.81 27.98 -21.48
N GLN A 96 12.51 27.75 -21.65
CA GLN A 96 11.74 28.45 -22.69
C GLN A 96 11.53 29.94 -22.37
N ARG A 97 11.27 30.28 -21.09
CA ARG A 97 11.14 31.69 -20.67
C ARG A 97 12.40 32.51 -20.94
N LEU A 98 13.55 31.87 -20.92
CA LEU A 98 14.84 32.47 -21.28
C LEU A 98 15.06 32.57 -22.81
N GLY A 99 14.08 32.18 -23.63
CA GLY A 99 14.16 32.20 -25.07
C GLY A 99 15.04 31.12 -25.71
N LEU A 100 15.48 30.13 -24.94
CA LEU A 100 16.32 29.03 -25.42
C LEU A 100 15.48 28.03 -26.21
N CYS A 101 15.92 27.68 -27.42
CA CYS A 101 15.29 26.62 -28.19
C CYS A 101 15.58 25.24 -27.56
N PRO A 102 14.53 24.48 -27.18
CA PRO A 102 14.74 23.17 -26.63
C PRO A 102 15.23 22.19 -27.72
N SER A 103 16.22 21.35 -27.38
CA SER A 103 16.62 20.25 -28.25
C SER A 103 15.58 19.12 -28.21
N THR A 104 15.60 18.23 -29.22
CA THR A 104 14.76 17.01 -29.25
C THR A 104 14.92 16.16 -27.98
N PHE A 105 16.13 16.20 -27.42
CA PHE A 105 16.46 15.51 -26.16
C PHE A 105 15.77 16.16 -24.94
N ALA A 106 15.75 17.49 -24.85
CA ALA A 106 15.06 18.21 -23.79
C ALA A 106 13.53 18.01 -23.88
N VAL A 107 12.98 18.10 -25.10
CA VAL A 107 11.55 17.88 -25.38
C VAL A 107 11.13 16.46 -24.98
N SER A 108 11.87 15.43 -25.44
CA SER A 108 11.54 14.04 -25.09
C SER A 108 11.65 13.76 -23.59
N SER A 109 12.59 14.41 -22.90
CA SER A 109 12.71 14.29 -21.43
C SER A 109 11.58 15.00 -20.68
N ALA A 110 11.13 16.16 -21.16
CA ALA A 110 9.98 16.87 -20.60
C ALA A 110 8.67 16.10 -20.82
N LEU A 111 8.45 15.53 -22.02
CA LEU A 111 7.29 14.66 -22.31
C LEU A 111 7.26 13.44 -21.37
N ARG A 112 8.42 12.79 -21.16
CA ARG A 112 8.52 11.68 -20.20
C ARG A 112 8.24 12.11 -18.77
N ALA A 113 8.65 13.30 -18.36
CA ALA A 113 8.34 13.84 -17.05
C ALA A 113 6.83 14.07 -16.89
N CYS A 114 6.16 14.68 -17.88
CA CYS A 114 4.69 14.84 -17.90
C CYS A 114 3.97 13.48 -17.88
N ALA A 115 4.46 12.50 -18.67
CA ALA A 115 3.89 11.14 -18.70
C ALA A 115 3.95 10.43 -17.34
N ARG A 116 5.03 10.64 -16.58
CA ARG A 116 5.23 10.04 -15.25
C ARG A 116 4.48 10.76 -14.13
N SER A 117 4.31 12.09 -14.25
CA SER A 117 3.52 12.89 -13.31
C SER A 117 2.02 12.93 -13.63
N VAL A 118 1.62 12.32 -14.74
CA VAL A 118 0.23 12.36 -15.27
C VAL A 118 -0.24 13.81 -15.50
N ASP A 119 0.67 14.69 -15.93
CA ASP A 119 0.38 16.10 -16.20
C ASP A 119 -0.13 16.27 -17.65
N THR A 120 -1.45 16.24 -17.80
CA THR A 120 -2.13 16.37 -19.09
C THR A 120 -1.88 17.72 -19.73
N MET A 121 -2.03 18.82 -18.97
CA MET A 121 -1.89 20.17 -19.51
C MET A 121 -0.45 20.47 -19.94
N GLY A 122 0.52 20.07 -19.13
CA GLY A 122 1.94 20.16 -19.47
C GLY A 122 2.27 19.35 -20.71
N GLY A 123 1.81 18.11 -20.78
CA GLY A 123 2.04 17.22 -21.91
C GLY A 123 1.49 17.76 -23.24
N VAL A 124 0.24 18.22 -23.25
CA VAL A 124 -0.40 18.82 -24.44
C VAL A 124 0.31 20.11 -24.88
N SER A 125 0.72 20.95 -23.91
CA SER A 125 1.49 22.16 -24.21
C SER A 125 2.82 21.84 -24.90
N VAL A 126 3.57 20.84 -24.40
CA VAL A 126 4.83 20.40 -25.04
C VAL A 126 4.56 19.80 -26.42
N HIS A 127 3.47 19.06 -26.63
CA HIS A 127 3.08 18.54 -27.95
C HIS A 127 2.85 19.69 -28.97
N GLY A 128 2.14 20.73 -28.56
CA GLY A 128 1.99 21.91 -29.41
C GLY A 128 3.34 22.54 -29.81
N GLN A 129 4.31 22.53 -28.91
CA GLN A 129 5.66 23.04 -29.20
C GLN A 129 6.47 22.12 -30.13
N VAL A 130 6.23 20.79 -30.08
CA VAL A 130 6.84 19.85 -31.05
C VAL A 130 6.51 20.24 -32.47
N HIS A 131 5.27 20.67 -32.75
CA HIS A 131 4.86 21.20 -34.05
C HIS A 131 5.58 22.53 -34.36
N LYS A 132 5.61 23.46 -33.40
CA LYS A 132 6.26 24.77 -33.55
C LYS A 132 7.74 24.66 -33.89
N TYR A 133 8.46 23.73 -33.28
CA TYR A 133 9.91 23.53 -33.49
C TYR A 133 10.24 22.56 -34.62
N GLY A 134 9.24 21.96 -35.28
CA GLY A 134 9.44 21.06 -36.42
C GLY A 134 9.96 19.67 -36.01
N TYR A 135 9.75 19.23 -34.75
CA TYR A 135 10.25 17.94 -34.26
C TYR A 135 9.27 16.76 -34.48
N CYS A 136 8.21 16.99 -35.26
CA CYS A 136 7.17 16.00 -35.54
C CYS A 136 7.70 14.71 -36.19
N ARG A 137 8.84 14.77 -36.92
CA ARG A 137 9.43 13.59 -37.56
C ARG A 137 10.54 12.91 -36.74
N CYS A 138 10.84 13.43 -35.55
CA CYS A 138 11.87 12.85 -34.72
C CYS A 138 11.31 11.60 -33.96
N VAL A 139 11.82 10.42 -34.28
CA VAL A 139 11.38 9.13 -33.69
C VAL A 139 11.41 9.14 -32.17
N TYR A 140 12.42 9.75 -31.56
CA TYR A 140 12.51 9.84 -30.08
C TYR A 140 11.41 10.71 -29.47
N VAL A 141 11.04 11.81 -30.14
CA VAL A 141 9.97 12.71 -29.69
C VAL A 141 8.61 12.05 -29.89
N GLN A 142 8.38 11.44 -31.07
CA GLN A 142 7.15 10.69 -31.36
C GLN A 142 6.97 9.54 -30.37
N THR A 143 8.02 8.75 -30.09
CA THR A 143 7.97 7.68 -29.06
C THR A 143 7.60 8.22 -27.70
N ALA A 144 8.13 9.39 -27.30
CA ALA A 144 7.78 10.03 -26.03
C ALA A 144 6.34 10.55 -26.00
N LEU A 145 5.79 11.00 -27.15
CA LEU A 145 4.38 11.39 -27.28
C LEU A 145 3.45 10.17 -27.18
N VAL A 146 3.78 9.06 -27.84
CA VAL A 146 3.02 7.81 -27.71
C VAL A 146 3.00 7.34 -26.24
N ASP A 147 4.15 7.35 -25.57
CA ASP A 147 4.24 6.99 -24.14
C ASP A 147 3.42 7.95 -23.26
N LEU A 148 3.44 9.25 -23.54
CA LEU A 148 2.66 10.26 -22.83
C LEU A 148 1.16 9.96 -22.92
N TYR A 149 0.62 9.92 -24.15
CA TYR A 149 -0.82 9.75 -24.37
C TYR A 149 -1.31 8.38 -23.90
N SER A 150 -0.50 7.32 -24.07
CA SER A 150 -0.78 5.99 -23.52
C SER A 150 -0.90 6.00 -21.99
N LYS A 151 -0.06 6.76 -21.29
CA LYS A 151 -0.11 6.88 -19.82
C LYS A 151 -1.22 7.79 -19.32
N LEU A 152 -1.60 8.81 -20.10
CA LEU A 152 -2.73 9.69 -19.81
C LEU A 152 -4.09 9.03 -20.09
N GLY A 153 -4.11 7.86 -20.77
CA GLY A 153 -5.34 7.16 -21.15
C GLY A 153 -6.00 7.66 -22.44
N ASP A 154 -5.39 8.63 -23.14
CA ASP A 154 -5.86 9.10 -24.45
C ASP A 154 -5.28 8.22 -25.57
N LEU A 155 -5.83 7.00 -25.67
CA LEU A 155 -5.36 6.02 -26.66
C LEU A 155 -5.65 6.42 -28.10
N LEU A 156 -6.68 7.23 -28.34
CA LEU A 156 -6.99 7.70 -29.69
C LEU A 156 -5.86 8.61 -30.22
N THR A 157 -5.40 9.53 -29.40
CA THR A 157 -4.27 10.41 -29.76
C THR A 157 -2.96 9.61 -29.79
N ALA A 158 -2.74 8.68 -28.86
CA ALA A 158 -1.57 7.80 -28.86
C ALA A 158 -1.48 7.00 -30.17
N GLN A 159 -2.59 6.41 -30.61
CA GLN A 159 -2.66 5.63 -31.86
C GLN A 159 -2.41 6.52 -33.08
N LYS A 160 -3.00 7.71 -33.17
CA LYS A 160 -2.75 8.65 -34.26
C LYS A 160 -1.27 8.99 -34.40
N VAL A 161 -0.63 9.38 -33.28
CA VAL A 161 0.81 9.70 -33.30
C VAL A 161 1.63 8.47 -33.69
N PHE A 162 1.25 7.28 -33.23
CA PHE A 162 1.92 6.03 -33.58
C PHE A 162 1.79 5.68 -35.04
N ASP A 163 0.60 5.88 -35.65
CA ASP A 163 0.34 5.61 -37.07
C ASP A 163 1.10 6.59 -37.99
N GLU A 164 1.25 7.85 -37.57
CA GLU A 164 2.01 8.88 -38.28
C GLU A 164 3.53 8.66 -38.21
N MET A 165 4.03 7.74 -37.37
CA MET A 165 5.47 7.44 -37.30
C MET A 165 5.95 6.74 -38.57
N ALA A 166 6.92 7.36 -39.28
CA ALA A 166 7.58 6.79 -40.46
C ALA A 166 8.38 5.52 -40.09
N GLU A 167 9.07 5.59 -38.94
CA GLU A 167 9.84 4.46 -38.39
C GLU A 167 9.36 4.15 -36.98
N LYS A 168 8.89 2.93 -36.79
CA LYS A 168 8.43 2.43 -35.49
C LYS A 168 9.52 1.59 -34.84
N ASN A 169 10.02 2.03 -33.69
CA ASN A 169 10.99 1.26 -32.90
C ASN A 169 10.28 0.39 -31.85
N VAL A 170 11.00 -0.58 -31.26
CA VAL A 170 10.45 -1.48 -30.25
C VAL A 170 9.87 -0.74 -29.03
N VAL A 171 10.44 0.42 -28.67
CA VAL A 171 9.93 1.20 -27.54
C VAL A 171 8.58 1.84 -27.87
N SER A 172 8.37 2.34 -29.10
CA SER A 172 7.07 2.89 -29.50
C SER A 172 5.97 1.81 -29.56
N TRP A 173 6.31 0.61 -30.06
CA TRP A 173 5.43 -0.56 -30.02
C TRP A 173 5.07 -0.95 -28.58
N ASN A 174 6.05 -1.05 -27.67
CA ASN A 174 5.81 -1.37 -26.27
C ASN A 174 5.03 -0.28 -25.52
N SER A 175 5.17 1.00 -25.91
CA SER A 175 4.42 2.09 -25.31
C SER A 175 2.93 2.01 -25.64
N ILE A 176 2.57 1.81 -26.93
CA ILE A 176 1.16 1.69 -27.32
C ILE A 176 0.54 0.40 -26.78
N LEU A 177 1.28 -0.73 -26.82
CA LEU A 177 0.88 -2.01 -26.22
C LEU A 177 0.54 -1.83 -24.73
N SER A 178 1.42 -1.18 -23.98
CA SER A 178 1.20 -0.90 -22.55
C SER A 178 -0.02 -0.01 -22.31
N GLY A 179 -0.32 0.91 -23.24
CA GLY A 179 -1.52 1.74 -23.20
C GLY A 179 -2.81 0.90 -23.27
N TYR A 180 -2.93 0.05 -24.29
CA TYR A 180 -4.09 -0.85 -24.45
C TYR A 180 -4.24 -1.84 -23.30
N LEU A 181 -3.13 -2.40 -22.79
CA LEU A 181 -3.16 -3.28 -21.64
C LEU A 181 -3.64 -2.58 -20.36
N LYS A 182 -3.30 -1.30 -20.17
CA LYS A 182 -3.77 -0.51 -19.02
C LYS A 182 -5.24 -0.17 -19.09
N SER A 183 -5.77 0.11 -20.28
CA SER A 183 -7.20 0.37 -20.48
C SER A 183 -8.06 -0.89 -20.38
N GLY A 184 -7.44 -2.08 -20.36
CA GLY A 184 -8.15 -3.36 -20.36
C GLY A 184 -8.57 -3.85 -21.75
N ASP A 185 -8.19 -3.16 -22.81
CA ASP A 185 -8.48 -3.59 -24.20
C ASP A 185 -7.47 -4.64 -24.65
N LEU A 186 -7.72 -5.87 -24.24
CA LEU A 186 -6.87 -7.01 -24.58
C LEU A 186 -6.92 -7.37 -26.07
N ALA A 187 -8.03 -7.07 -26.77
CA ALA A 187 -8.16 -7.38 -28.19
C ALA A 187 -7.22 -6.52 -29.03
N GLU A 188 -7.23 -5.21 -28.82
CA GLU A 188 -6.30 -4.31 -29.50
C GLU A 188 -4.85 -4.53 -29.04
N ALA A 189 -4.62 -4.82 -27.76
CA ALA A 189 -3.30 -5.19 -27.27
C ALA A 189 -2.74 -6.43 -27.99
N GLN A 190 -3.57 -7.46 -28.19
CA GLN A 190 -3.16 -8.66 -28.93
C GLN A 190 -2.85 -8.36 -30.38
N ARG A 191 -3.69 -7.55 -31.05
CA ARG A 191 -3.44 -7.11 -32.44
C ARG A 191 -2.10 -6.39 -32.57
N VAL A 192 -1.87 -5.40 -31.71
CA VAL A 192 -0.60 -4.65 -31.68
C VAL A 192 0.58 -5.58 -31.42
N PHE A 193 0.44 -6.51 -30.46
CA PHE A 193 1.50 -7.47 -30.16
C PHE A 193 1.83 -8.34 -31.37
N ASP A 194 0.83 -8.83 -32.10
CA ASP A 194 1.05 -9.69 -33.26
C ASP A 194 1.77 -8.94 -34.40
N GLU A 195 1.47 -7.64 -34.57
CA GLU A 195 2.11 -6.76 -35.57
C GLU A 195 3.56 -6.39 -35.24
N ILE A 196 4.06 -6.57 -34.01
CA ILE A 196 5.44 -6.24 -33.65
C ILE A 196 6.41 -7.10 -34.48
N PRO A 197 7.27 -6.53 -35.33
CA PRO A 197 8.16 -7.30 -36.20
C PRO A 197 9.20 -8.13 -35.46
N ARG A 198 9.74 -7.54 -34.39
CA ARG A 198 10.71 -8.18 -33.48
C ARG A 198 10.24 -7.96 -32.04
N LYS A 199 9.67 -8.98 -31.46
CA LYS A 199 9.23 -8.97 -30.05
C LYS A 199 10.42 -9.12 -29.13
N ASP A 200 10.63 -8.17 -28.23
CA ASP A 200 11.62 -8.29 -27.15
C ASP A 200 10.99 -8.86 -25.88
N VAL A 201 11.82 -9.11 -24.86
CA VAL A 201 11.35 -9.65 -23.57
C VAL A 201 10.32 -8.72 -22.91
N VAL A 202 10.40 -7.39 -23.15
CA VAL A 202 9.44 -6.42 -22.59
C VAL A 202 8.07 -6.57 -23.25
N SER A 203 8.01 -6.77 -24.58
CA SER A 203 6.76 -7.03 -25.30
C SER A 203 6.04 -8.27 -24.78
N TRP A 204 6.78 -9.37 -24.61
CA TRP A 204 6.25 -10.61 -24.07
C TRP A 204 5.77 -10.47 -22.62
N ASN A 205 6.60 -9.87 -21.74
CA ASN A 205 6.25 -9.64 -20.34
C ASN A 205 5.02 -8.75 -20.20
N SER A 206 4.87 -7.73 -21.04
CA SER A 206 3.70 -6.86 -21.02
C SER A 206 2.42 -7.64 -21.30
N MET A 207 2.42 -8.52 -22.31
CA MET A 207 1.26 -9.36 -22.63
C MET A 207 0.97 -10.40 -21.54
N VAL A 208 1.99 -11.09 -21.04
CA VAL A 208 1.84 -12.06 -19.93
C VAL A 208 1.23 -11.37 -18.71
N SER A 209 1.79 -10.22 -18.30
CA SER A 209 1.28 -9.45 -17.17
C SER A 209 -0.11 -8.88 -17.42
N GLY A 210 -0.42 -8.49 -18.67
CA GLY A 210 -1.75 -8.00 -19.06
C GLY A 210 -2.83 -9.05 -18.89
N TYR A 211 -2.61 -10.25 -19.44
CA TYR A 211 -3.55 -11.37 -19.28
C TYR A 211 -3.66 -11.87 -17.84
N ALA A 212 -2.53 -11.95 -17.13
CA ALA A 212 -2.50 -12.32 -15.72
C ALA A 212 -3.34 -11.38 -14.84
N ARG A 213 -3.24 -10.05 -15.07
CA ARG A 213 -3.99 -9.03 -14.32
C ARG A 213 -5.51 -9.12 -14.50
N VAL A 214 -5.97 -9.60 -15.65
CA VAL A 214 -7.41 -9.81 -15.94
C VAL A 214 -7.88 -11.20 -15.48
N GLY A 215 -6.98 -12.01 -14.92
CA GLY A 215 -7.27 -13.37 -14.45
C GLY A 215 -7.28 -14.43 -15.55
N ASN A 216 -6.95 -14.07 -16.81
CA ASN A 216 -6.86 -15.05 -17.90
C ASN A 216 -5.51 -15.77 -17.89
N MET A 217 -5.34 -16.65 -16.90
CA MET A 217 -4.08 -17.37 -16.69
C MET A 217 -3.77 -18.38 -17.80
N ASP A 218 -4.77 -18.91 -18.51
CA ASP A 218 -4.56 -19.85 -19.63
C ASP A 218 -3.81 -19.18 -20.78
N GLN A 219 -4.23 -17.97 -21.17
CA GLN A 219 -3.54 -17.19 -22.20
C GLN A 219 -2.16 -16.70 -21.71
N ALA A 220 -2.07 -16.27 -20.45
CA ALA A 220 -0.78 -15.89 -19.86
C ALA A 220 0.22 -17.05 -19.89
N CYS A 221 -0.19 -18.27 -19.52
CA CYS A 221 0.63 -19.49 -19.60
C CYS A 221 1.05 -19.82 -21.03
N SER A 222 0.12 -19.77 -21.98
CA SER A 222 0.41 -20.03 -23.40
C SER A 222 1.50 -19.08 -23.92
N LEU A 223 1.37 -17.78 -23.62
CA LEU A 223 2.37 -16.78 -24.01
C LEU A 223 3.71 -17.01 -23.29
N PHE A 224 3.68 -17.29 -21.99
CA PHE A 224 4.87 -17.57 -21.20
C PHE A 224 5.64 -18.80 -21.73
N GLN A 225 4.95 -19.86 -22.13
CA GLN A 225 5.58 -21.04 -22.72
C GLN A 225 6.23 -20.72 -24.08
N ARG A 226 5.58 -19.88 -24.89
CA ARG A 226 6.06 -19.46 -26.23
C ARG A 226 7.20 -18.44 -26.18
N MET A 227 7.48 -17.84 -25.02
CA MET A 227 8.58 -16.88 -24.87
C MET A 227 9.92 -17.54 -25.20
N PRO A 228 10.74 -16.96 -26.13
CA PRO A 228 12.05 -17.50 -26.47
C PRO A 228 13.03 -17.44 -25.28
N GLU A 229 13.03 -16.31 -24.56
CA GLU A 229 13.87 -16.06 -23.40
C GLU A 229 13.02 -15.56 -22.24
N LYS A 230 13.21 -16.17 -21.07
CA LYS A 230 12.50 -15.81 -19.84
C LYS A 230 13.47 -15.15 -18.86
N ASN A 231 13.15 -13.96 -18.40
CA ASN A 231 13.90 -13.29 -17.35
C ASN A 231 13.15 -13.35 -16.00
N PRO A 232 13.75 -12.97 -14.88
CA PRO A 232 13.07 -12.97 -13.58
C PRO A 232 11.73 -12.22 -13.57
N ALA A 233 11.57 -11.14 -14.36
CA ALA A 233 10.32 -10.42 -14.44
C ALA A 233 9.20 -11.25 -15.10
N SER A 234 9.53 -12.09 -16.08
CA SER A 234 8.57 -13.02 -16.73
C SER A 234 7.99 -14.01 -15.71
N TRP A 235 8.87 -14.62 -14.91
CA TRP A 235 8.49 -15.54 -13.85
C TRP A 235 7.66 -14.85 -12.77
N ASN A 236 8.10 -13.68 -12.31
CA ASN A 236 7.37 -12.91 -11.29
C ASN A 236 5.98 -12.48 -11.76
N SER A 237 5.81 -12.15 -13.03
CA SER A 237 4.48 -11.81 -13.59
C SER A 237 3.52 -13.00 -13.52
N MET A 238 4.02 -14.22 -13.79
CA MET A 238 3.22 -15.45 -13.67
C MET A 238 2.88 -15.77 -12.21
N ILE A 239 3.86 -15.69 -11.31
CA ILE A 239 3.65 -15.92 -9.87
C ILE A 239 2.61 -14.93 -9.34
N SER A 240 2.77 -13.62 -9.63
CA SER A 240 1.81 -12.59 -9.19
C SER A 240 0.40 -12.84 -9.73
N GLY A 241 0.27 -13.21 -11.02
CA GLY A 241 -1.01 -13.52 -11.63
C GLY A 241 -1.73 -14.69 -10.94
N TYR A 242 -1.04 -15.77 -10.66
CA TYR A 242 -1.62 -16.90 -9.92
C TYR A 242 -1.98 -16.54 -8.48
N VAL A 243 -1.13 -15.75 -7.78
CA VAL A 243 -1.44 -15.25 -6.43
C VAL A 243 -2.69 -14.37 -6.44
N ASP A 244 -2.83 -13.48 -7.42
CA ASP A 244 -3.98 -12.57 -7.52
C ASP A 244 -5.28 -13.32 -7.86
N CYS A 245 -5.19 -14.44 -8.59
CA CYS A 245 -6.30 -15.36 -8.84
C CYS A 245 -6.60 -16.33 -7.67
N GLY A 246 -5.85 -16.27 -6.57
CA GLY A 246 -6.00 -17.19 -5.44
C GLY A 246 -5.47 -18.62 -5.68
N CYS A 247 -4.79 -18.86 -6.80
CA CYS A 247 -4.27 -20.17 -7.19
C CYS A 247 -2.83 -20.38 -6.66
N ILE A 248 -2.66 -20.42 -5.34
CA ILE A 248 -1.34 -20.42 -4.69
C ILE A 248 -0.49 -21.65 -5.05
N GLU A 249 -1.12 -22.82 -5.25
CA GLU A 249 -0.43 -24.07 -5.65
C GLU A 249 0.26 -23.90 -7.00
N SER A 250 -0.44 -23.29 -7.97
CA SER A 250 0.12 -22.99 -9.29
C SER A 250 1.23 -21.95 -9.20
N ALA A 251 1.05 -20.91 -8.37
CA ALA A 251 2.09 -19.92 -8.10
C ALA A 251 3.34 -20.59 -7.51
N ARG A 252 3.16 -21.53 -6.57
CA ARG A 252 4.24 -22.30 -5.94
C ARG A 252 4.97 -23.17 -6.99
N SER A 253 4.26 -23.84 -7.86
CA SER A 253 4.86 -24.67 -8.91
C SER A 253 5.73 -23.83 -9.86
N ILE A 254 5.28 -22.63 -10.25
CA ILE A 254 6.05 -21.70 -11.08
C ILE A 254 7.27 -21.17 -10.33
N PHE A 255 7.12 -20.86 -9.03
CA PHE A 255 8.23 -20.40 -8.18
C PHE A 255 9.30 -21.47 -8.03
N ASP A 256 8.91 -22.73 -7.83
CA ASP A 256 9.84 -23.85 -7.68
C ASP A 256 10.56 -24.18 -9.00
N ALA A 257 9.90 -23.99 -10.15
CA ALA A 257 10.49 -24.15 -11.48
C ALA A 257 11.41 -22.99 -11.89
N MET A 258 11.42 -21.87 -11.14
CA MET A 258 12.22 -20.68 -11.47
C MET A 258 13.73 -20.97 -11.30
N PRO A 259 14.57 -20.81 -12.36
CA PRO A 259 16.00 -21.17 -12.31
C PRO A 259 16.81 -20.33 -11.32
N GLN A 260 16.51 -19.03 -11.24
CA GLN A 260 17.16 -18.09 -10.32
C GLN A 260 16.10 -17.23 -9.65
N ARG A 261 15.90 -17.47 -8.38
CA ARG A 261 14.94 -16.69 -7.56
C ARG A 261 15.60 -15.38 -7.13
N ASN A 262 14.85 -14.29 -7.22
CA ASN A 262 15.27 -12.99 -6.71
C ASN A 262 14.37 -12.55 -5.55
N ASN A 263 14.74 -11.47 -4.86
CA ASN A 263 13.97 -10.97 -3.73
C ASN A 263 12.50 -10.70 -4.06
N VAL A 264 12.21 -10.25 -5.31
CA VAL A 264 10.83 -9.99 -5.75
C VAL A 264 10.02 -11.29 -5.80
N SER A 265 10.59 -12.39 -6.32
CA SER A 265 9.88 -13.68 -6.38
C SER A 265 9.56 -14.23 -4.99
N TRP A 266 10.52 -14.17 -4.05
CA TRP A 266 10.31 -14.56 -2.66
C TRP A 266 9.20 -13.74 -2.01
N MET A 267 9.25 -12.40 -2.15
CA MET A 267 8.27 -11.51 -1.54
C MET A 267 6.88 -11.65 -2.15
N THR A 268 6.78 -11.90 -3.45
CA THR A 268 5.47 -12.15 -4.10
C THR A 268 4.82 -13.41 -3.53
N MET A 269 5.60 -14.48 -3.31
CA MET A 269 5.09 -15.71 -2.70
C MET A 269 4.72 -15.53 -1.22
N ILE A 270 5.56 -14.84 -0.43
CA ILE A 270 5.26 -14.53 0.98
C ILE A 270 3.96 -13.70 1.06
N ALA A 271 3.79 -12.69 0.21
CA ALA A 271 2.57 -11.88 0.15
C ALA A 271 1.36 -12.72 -0.29
N GLY A 272 1.54 -13.69 -1.20
CA GLY A 272 0.50 -14.62 -1.61
C GLY A 272 -0.01 -15.48 -0.46
N TYR A 273 0.89 -16.12 0.26
CA TYR A 273 0.53 -16.91 1.45
C TYR A 273 -0.07 -16.03 2.56
N SER A 274 0.43 -14.81 2.75
CA SER A 274 -0.12 -13.84 3.70
C SER A 274 -1.59 -13.50 3.40
N LYS A 275 -1.93 -13.26 2.13
CA LYS A 275 -3.32 -12.98 1.70
C LYS A 275 -4.27 -14.14 1.99
N LEU A 276 -3.78 -15.38 1.96
CA LEU A 276 -4.57 -16.59 2.24
C LEU A 276 -4.60 -16.96 3.73
N GLY A 277 -3.88 -16.24 4.57
CA GLY A 277 -3.77 -16.57 6.00
C GLY A 277 -2.84 -17.74 6.31
N ASP A 278 -2.13 -18.29 5.32
CA ASP A 278 -1.15 -19.36 5.52
C ASP A 278 0.20 -18.79 5.96
N VAL A 279 0.23 -18.38 7.22
CA VAL A 279 1.41 -17.76 7.84
C VAL A 279 2.58 -18.74 7.97
N GLU A 280 2.29 -20.03 8.19
CA GLU A 280 3.34 -21.06 8.30
C GLU A 280 4.13 -21.22 7.00
N SER A 281 3.45 -21.29 5.85
CA SER A 281 4.11 -21.38 4.55
C SER A 281 4.88 -20.11 4.22
N ALA A 282 4.34 -18.92 4.57
CA ALA A 282 5.05 -17.65 4.44
C ALA A 282 6.34 -17.65 5.27
N ARG A 283 6.30 -18.12 6.52
CA ARG A 283 7.47 -18.23 7.41
C ARG A 283 8.50 -19.21 6.87
N LYS A 284 8.08 -20.39 6.42
CA LYS A 284 9.00 -21.38 5.82
C LYS A 284 9.75 -20.82 4.61
N LEU A 285 9.08 -20.01 3.78
CA LEU A 285 9.73 -19.34 2.65
C LEU A 285 10.76 -18.32 3.10
N PHE A 286 10.44 -17.50 4.10
CA PHE A 286 11.37 -16.54 4.66
C PHE A 286 12.62 -17.21 5.23
N ASP A 287 12.45 -18.34 5.93
CA ASP A 287 13.56 -19.10 6.51
C ASP A 287 14.45 -19.78 5.44
N GLN A 288 13.89 -20.10 4.26
CA GLN A 288 14.61 -20.66 3.11
C GLN A 288 15.42 -19.63 2.30
N MET A 289 15.25 -18.33 2.58
CA MET A 289 16.04 -17.30 1.88
C MET A 289 17.51 -17.33 2.34
N ASP A 290 18.42 -17.43 1.39
CA ASP A 290 19.88 -17.43 1.65
C ASP A 290 20.35 -16.09 2.25
N GLU A 291 19.81 -14.98 1.75
CA GLU A 291 20.11 -13.63 2.19
C GLU A 291 18.83 -12.90 2.60
N LYS A 292 18.74 -12.57 3.88
CA LYS A 292 17.62 -11.82 4.42
C LYS A 292 17.90 -10.32 4.34
N VAL A 293 17.08 -9.62 3.60
CA VAL A 293 17.18 -8.17 3.40
C VAL A 293 16.04 -7.44 4.10
N LEU A 294 16.16 -6.13 4.29
CA LEU A 294 15.11 -5.29 4.88
C LEU A 294 13.71 -5.60 4.31
N LEU A 295 13.59 -5.71 2.99
CA LEU A 295 12.32 -5.97 2.33
C LEU A 295 11.71 -7.33 2.71
N SER A 296 12.53 -8.37 2.94
CA SER A 296 12.03 -9.68 3.37
C SER A 296 11.49 -9.65 4.81
N PHE A 297 12.16 -8.91 5.70
CA PHE A 297 11.64 -8.68 7.05
C PHE A 297 10.34 -7.89 7.00
N ASN A 298 10.25 -6.83 6.19
CA ASN A 298 9.02 -6.06 6.02
C ASN A 298 7.84 -6.94 5.58
N ALA A 299 8.07 -7.83 4.61
CA ALA A 299 7.03 -8.71 4.10
C ALA A 299 6.50 -9.69 5.17
N ILE A 300 7.37 -10.32 5.95
CA ILE A 300 6.95 -11.31 6.93
C ILE A 300 6.43 -10.68 8.23
N VAL A 301 6.98 -9.54 8.67
CA VAL A 301 6.43 -8.76 9.80
C VAL A 301 5.03 -8.28 9.48
N ALA A 302 4.81 -7.75 8.26
CA ALA A 302 3.49 -7.36 7.80
C ALA A 302 2.54 -8.57 7.69
N CYS A 303 3.03 -9.73 7.23
CA CYS A 303 2.26 -10.98 7.21
C CYS A 303 1.74 -11.36 8.60
N TYR A 304 2.60 -11.38 9.61
CA TYR A 304 2.20 -11.67 10.98
C TYR A 304 1.20 -10.66 11.54
N ALA A 305 1.46 -9.35 11.34
CA ALA A 305 0.57 -8.28 11.81
C ALA A 305 -0.82 -8.35 11.15
N GLN A 306 -0.90 -8.65 9.85
CA GLN A 306 -2.16 -8.75 9.10
C GLN A 306 -2.96 -10.01 9.42
N ASN A 307 -2.30 -11.08 9.85
CA ASN A 307 -2.93 -12.37 10.15
C ASN A 307 -3.12 -12.63 11.67
N SER A 308 -3.27 -11.58 12.45
CA SER A 308 -3.58 -11.65 13.90
C SER A 308 -2.55 -12.44 14.70
N GLN A 309 -1.28 -12.38 14.30
CA GLN A 309 -0.13 -12.95 15.02
C GLN A 309 0.86 -11.84 15.45
N PRO A 310 0.40 -10.88 16.27
CA PRO A 310 1.20 -9.70 16.59
C PRO A 310 2.43 -10.00 17.48
N LYS A 311 2.41 -11.08 18.27
CA LYS A 311 3.56 -11.48 19.10
C LYS A 311 4.72 -11.90 18.24
N GLU A 312 4.47 -12.74 17.26
CA GLU A 312 5.44 -13.23 16.28
C GLU A 312 6.02 -12.08 15.44
N ALA A 313 5.19 -11.08 15.12
CA ALA A 313 5.67 -9.86 14.44
C ALA A 313 6.70 -9.09 15.27
N ILE A 314 6.45 -8.93 16.59
CA ILE A 314 7.36 -8.23 17.51
C ILE A 314 8.63 -9.05 17.74
N GLU A 315 8.51 -10.38 17.92
CA GLU A 315 9.68 -11.25 18.07
C GLU A 315 10.60 -11.20 16.85
N LEU A 316 10.03 -11.22 15.65
CA LEU A 316 10.79 -11.12 14.43
C LEU A 316 11.45 -9.75 14.25
N PHE A 317 10.78 -8.68 14.66
CA PHE A 317 11.37 -7.34 14.70
C PHE A 317 12.57 -7.26 15.65
N ASN A 318 12.48 -7.88 16.81
CA ASN A 318 13.59 -7.97 17.75
C ASN A 318 14.76 -8.81 17.18
N GLN A 319 14.47 -9.88 16.43
CA GLN A 319 15.48 -10.63 15.70
C GLN A 319 16.17 -9.76 14.65
N MET A 320 15.43 -8.96 13.89
CA MET A 320 15.97 -8.03 12.88
C MET A 320 16.97 -7.03 13.48
N LEU A 321 16.73 -6.55 14.71
CA LEU A 321 17.59 -5.63 15.44
C LEU A 321 18.76 -6.31 16.15
N SER A 322 18.78 -7.66 16.20
CA SER A 322 19.84 -8.40 16.88
C SER A 322 21.23 -8.14 16.24
N PRO A 323 22.33 -8.32 16.99
CA PRO A 323 23.68 -8.14 16.44
C PRO A 323 24.00 -9.03 15.24
N ASP A 324 23.33 -10.17 15.11
CA ASP A 324 23.56 -11.14 14.05
C ASP A 324 23.02 -10.65 12.70
N GLU A 325 21.82 -10.08 12.67
CA GLU A 325 21.20 -9.56 11.44
C GLU A 325 21.54 -8.08 11.22
N ASN A 326 21.49 -7.26 12.28
CA ASN A 326 21.83 -5.83 12.30
C ASN A 326 21.22 -5.03 11.14
N ILE A 327 19.97 -5.34 10.80
CA ILE A 327 19.23 -4.67 9.73
C ILE A 327 18.46 -3.49 10.31
N GLN A 328 18.69 -2.28 9.77
CA GLN A 328 17.97 -1.08 10.21
C GLN A 328 16.53 -1.07 9.67
N PRO A 329 15.51 -0.95 10.55
CA PRO A 329 14.12 -0.85 10.13
C PRO A 329 13.85 0.47 9.40
N ASP A 330 12.97 0.42 8.42
CA ASP A 330 12.40 1.58 7.75
C ASP A 330 11.00 1.93 8.28
N GLY A 331 10.40 2.99 7.73
CA GLY A 331 9.05 3.40 8.12
C GLY A 331 7.99 2.31 7.93
N MET A 332 8.15 1.44 6.93
CA MET A 332 7.21 0.34 6.65
C MET A 332 7.30 -0.76 7.72
N THR A 333 8.53 -1.14 8.12
CA THR A 333 8.74 -2.08 9.23
C THR A 333 8.09 -1.56 10.50
N LEU A 334 8.40 -0.29 10.85
CA LEU A 334 7.92 0.32 12.08
C LEU A 334 6.40 0.46 12.11
N ALA A 335 5.77 0.83 10.99
CA ALA A 335 4.32 0.91 10.89
C ALA A 335 3.65 -0.46 11.12
N SER A 336 4.23 -1.54 10.56
CA SER A 336 3.72 -2.90 10.76
C SER A 336 3.86 -3.36 12.21
N VAL A 337 4.99 -3.05 12.86
CA VAL A 337 5.22 -3.38 14.27
C VAL A 337 4.31 -2.54 15.20
N ILE A 338 4.12 -1.25 14.92
CA ILE A 338 3.16 -0.40 15.65
C ILE A 338 1.74 -0.97 15.55
N SER A 339 1.34 -1.44 14.35
CA SER A 339 0.05 -2.11 14.17
C SER A 339 -0.06 -3.38 15.01
N ALA A 340 1.01 -4.18 15.13
CA ALA A 340 1.05 -5.33 16.02
C ALA A 340 0.93 -4.92 17.50
N CYS A 341 1.62 -3.86 17.94
CA CYS A 341 1.47 -3.30 19.28
C CYS A 341 0.05 -2.83 19.57
N SER A 342 -0.58 -2.20 18.57
CA SER A 342 -1.97 -1.74 18.65
C SER A 342 -2.95 -2.91 18.86
N GLN A 343 -2.73 -4.05 18.21
CA GLN A 343 -3.53 -5.25 18.37
C GLN A 343 -3.37 -5.91 19.75
N LEU A 344 -2.16 -5.85 20.31
CA LEU A 344 -1.88 -6.40 21.65
C LEU A 344 -2.27 -5.45 22.78
N GLY A 345 -2.47 -4.16 22.49
CA GLY A 345 -2.58 -3.13 23.50
C GLY A 345 -1.23 -2.84 24.20
N ASP A 346 -0.11 -3.23 23.58
CA ASP A 346 1.24 -2.98 24.14
C ASP A 346 1.67 -1.53 23.90
N PHE A 347 1.17 -0.68 24.76
CA PHE A 347 1.46 0.74 24.72
C PHE A 347 2.94 1.06 25.02
N LYS A 348 3.57 0.29 25.92
CA LYS A 348 4.97 0.54 26.33
C LYS A 348 5.92 0.29 25.17
N PHE A 349 5.75 -0.80 24.46
CA PHE A 349 6.58 -1.09 23.30
C PHE A 349 6.32 -0.10 22.16
N GLY A 350 5.08 0.34 21.98
CA GLY A 350 4.73 1.39 21.05
C GLY A 350 5.43 2.72 21.34
N LEU A 351 5.52 3.15 22.61
CA LEU A 351 6.28 4.33 23.03
C LEU A 351 7.78 4.16 22.79
N TRP A 352 8.32 2.96 23.00
CA TRP A 352 9.72 2.69 22.69
C TRP A 352 10.00 2.87 21.19
N ILE A 353 9.09 2.39 20.32
CA ILE A 353 9.22 2.57 18.87
C ILE A 353 9.18 4.06 18.50
N GLU A 354 8.27 4.84 19.07
CA GLU A 354 8.23 6.30 18.84
C GLU A 354 9.56 6.97 19.25
N SER A 355 10.13 6.57 20.38
CA SER A 355 11.43 7.03 20.82
C SER A 355 12.55 6.61 19.86
N TYR A 356 12.45 5.41 19.29
CA TYR A 356 13.37 4.91 18.27
C TYR A 356 13.31 5.78 17.00
N ILE A 357 12.11 6.07 16.48
CA ILE A 357 11.88 6.94 15.33
C ILE A 357 12.57 8.29 15.53
N ASN A 358 12.32 8.92 16.68
CA ASN A 358 12.88 10.24 17.02
C ASN A 358 14.41 10.19 17.15
N ARG A 359 14.96 9.15 17.78
CA ARG A 359 16.41 8.99 18.01
C ARG A 359 17.19 8.82 16.71
N PHE A 360 16.65 8.06 15.76
CA PHE A 360 17.32 7.76 14.48
C PHE A 360 16.93 8.73 13.37
N GLY A 361 16.05 9.70 13.64
CA GLY A 361 15.63 10.71 12.68
C GLY A 361 14.88 10.12 11.48
N ILE A 362 14.11 9.06 11.70
CA ILE A 362 13.29 8.44 10.64
C ILE A 362 12.19 9.42 10.27
N GLU A 363 12.03 9.69 8.97
CA GLU A 363 11.01 10.64 8.50
C GLU A 363 9.60 10.11 8.84
N MET A 364 8.84 10.91 9.58
CA MET A 364 7.45 10.63 9.91
C MET A 364 6.59 10.96 8.70
N ASP A 365 6.31 9.94 7.88
CA ASP A 365 5.34 10.05 6.80
C ASP A 365 3.90 9.83 7.30
N ASP A 366 2.91 10.09 6.45
CA ASP A 366 1.50 9.96 6.82
C ASP A 366 1.13 8.50 7.17
N HIS A 367 1.82 7.50 6.60
CA HIS A 367 1.57 6.10 6.88
C HIS A 367 2.00 5.71 8.30
N LEU A 368 3.24 6.07 8.67
CA LEU A 368 3.78 5.81 9.99
C LEU A 368 3.01 6.59 11.09
N ALA A 369 2.65 7.85 10.79
CA ALA A 369 1.83 8.66 11.68
C ALA A 369 0.43 8.06 11.89
N THR A 370 -0.20 7.51 10.83
CA THR A 370 -1.50 6.84 10.93
C THR A 370 -1.43 5.58 11.80
N ALA A 371 -0.35 4.79 11.72
CA ALA A 371 -0.15 3.65 12.60
C ALA A 371 -0.04 4.06 14.09
N LEU A 372 0.65 5.16 14.37
CA LEU A 372 0.71 5.74 15.72
C LEU A 372 -0.65 6.27 16.19
N VAL A 373 -1.43 6.89 15.29
CA VAL A 373 -2.81 7.31 15.59
C VAL A 373 -3.65 6.11 16.04
N ASP A 374 -3.59 4.99 15.32
CA ASP A 374 -4.33 3.77 15.67
C ASP A 374 -3.89 3.21 17.03
N LEU A 375 -2.58 3.15 17.29
CA LEU A 375 -2.03 2.71 18.57
C LEU A 375 -2.53 3.58 19.74
N TYR A 376 -2.33 4.90 19.64
CA TYR A 376 -2.73 5.81 20.71
C TYR A 376 -4.23 5.81 20.95
N ALA A 377 -5.01 5.77 19.87
CA ALA A 377 -6.47 5.74 19.94
C ALA A 377 -6.98 4.47 20.62
N LYS A 378 -6.47 3.29 20.28
CA LYS A 378 -6.86 2.01 20.92
C LYS A 378 -6.36 1.88 22.36
N CYS A 379 -5.19 2.44 22.66
CA CYS A 379 -4.64 2.42 24.03
C CYS A 379 -5.19 3.54 24.95
N GLY A 380 -6.22 4.28 24.53
CA GLY A 380 -6.90 5.28 25.36
C GLY A 380 -6.29 6.69 25.35
N SER A 381 -5.15 6.89 24.70
CA SER A 381 -4.49 8.21 24.59
C SER A 381 -5.09 9.05 23.44
N ILE A 382 -6.41 9.32 23.52
CA ILE A 382 -7.16 9.97 22.44
C ILE A 382 -6.64 11.36 22.09
N ASP A 383 -6.19 12.14 23.08
CA ASP A 383 -5.72 13.51 22.84
C ASP A 383 -4.43 13.52 22.00
N LYS A 384 -3.50 12.60 22.29
CA LYS A 384 -2.27 12.43 21.50
C LYS A 384 -2.58 11.90 20.09
N ALA A 385 -3.54 10.97 19.98
CA ALA A 385 -4.01 10.50 18.69
C ALA A 385 -4.62 11.63 17.84
N LYS A 386 -5.42 12.53 18.45
CA LYS A 386 -5.98 13.71 17.77
C LYS A 386 -4.88 14.67 17.31
N GLU A 387 -3.87 14.92 18.13
CA GLU A 387 -2.73 15.79 17.76
C GLU A 387 -2.03 15.26 16.51
N LEU A 388 -1.67 13.98 16.48
CA LEU A 388 -1.06 13.34 15.33
C LEU A 388 -1.97 13.35 14.10
N PHE A 389 -3.25 13.04 14.28
CA PHE A 389 -4.24 13.05 13.20
C PHE A 389 -4.37 14.44 12.57
N HIS A 390 -4.36 15.51 13.38
CA HIS A 390 -4.40 16.87 12.86
C HIS A 390 -3.10 17.28 12.15
N GLY A 391 -1.97 16.69 12.53
CA GLY A 391 -0.66 16.89 11.88
C GLY A 391 -0.48 16.20 10.54
N LEU A 392 -1.35 15.25 10.14
CA LEU A 392 -1.27 14.55 8.86
C LEU A 392 -1.41 15.52 7.69
N ARG A 393 -0.53 15.40 6.70
CA ARG A 393 -0.57 16.19 5.45
C ARG A 393 -1.81 15.83 4.63
N LYS A 394 -2.12 14.53 4.58
CA LYS A 394 -3.29 13.99 3.89
C LYS A 394 -4.00 13.00 4.81
N ARG A 395 -5.22 13.32 5.21
CA ARG A 395 -6.08 12.41 5.96
C ARG A 395 -6.86 11.55 4.97
N ASP A 396 -6.59 10.27 4.98
CA ASP A 396 -7.26 9.27 4.14
C ASP A 396 -8.31 8.47 4.93
N VAL A 397 -8.94 7.53 4.26
CA VAL A 397 -9.94 6.64 4.88
C VAL A 397 -9.39 5.85 6.06
N ILE A 398 -8.09 5.48 6.04
CA ILE A 398 -7.46 4.68 7.08
C ILE A 398 -7.31 5.52 8.35
N ALA A 399 -6.78 6.74 8.21
CA ALA A 399 -6.59 7.67 9.33
C ALA A 399 -7.93 8.05 10.00
N TYR A 400 -8.96 8.36 9.22
CA TYR A 400 -10.30 8.63 9.77
C TYR A 400 -10.87 7.41 10.47
N SER A 401 -10.80 6.22 9.86
CA SER A 401 -11.34 4.99 10.44
C SER A 401 -10.64 4.61 11.75
N ALA A 402 -9.31 4.77 11.83
CA ALA A 402 -8.54 4.53 13.05
C ALA A 402 -8.99 5.46 14.19
N MET A 403 -9.15 6.77 13.90
CA MET A 403 -9.63 7.73 14.90
C MET A 403 -11.07 7.47 15.34
N ILE A 404 -11.98 7.20 14.39
CA ILE A 404 -13.40 6.93 14.69
C ILE A 404 -13.51 5.64 15.53
N LEU A 405 -12.79 4.57 15.16
CA LEU A 405 -12.77 3.33 15.93
C LEU A 405 -12.19 3.54 17.32
N GLY A 406 -11.08 4.28 17.43
CA GLY A 406 -10.48 4.61 18.71
C GLY A 406 -11.43 5.42 19.60
N CYS A 407 -12.11 6.42 19.06
CA CYS A 407 -13.15 7.16 19.78
C CYS A 407 -14.30 6.24 20.21
N GLY A 408 -14.72 5.31 19.33
CA GLY A 408 -15.75 4.30 19.63
C GLY A 408 -15.38 3.42 20.82
N ILE A 409 -14.21 2.82 20.78
CA ILE A 409 -13.70 1.93 21.86
C ILE A 409 -13.63 2.67 23.21
N ASN A 410 -13.28 3.96 23.18
CA ASN A 410 -13.16 4.77 24.40
C ASN A 410 -14.46 5.51 24.79
N GLY A 411 -15.60 5.18 24.18
CA GLY A 411 -16.90 5.76 24.52
C GLY A 411 -17.06 7.26 24.19
N LYS A 412 -16.21 7.80 23.32
CA LYS A 412 -16.21 9.21 22.86
C LYS A 412 -17.13 9.38 21.66
N VAL A 413 -18.44 9.13 21.83
CA VAL A 413 -19.40 9.10 20.72
C VAL A 413 -19.49 10.43 19.95
N ALA A 414 -19.48 11.57 20.65
CA ALA A 414 -19.55 12.90 20.02
C ALA A 414 -18.34 13.14 19.10
N ASP A 415 -17.13 12.76 19.56
CA ASP A 415 -15.92 12.88 18.75
C ASP A 415 -15.97 11.96 17.52
N ALA A 416 -16.48 10.73 17.66
CA ALA A 416 -16.64 9.78 16.56
C ALA A 416 -17.60 10.32 15.48
N ILE A 417 -18.73 10.91 15.89
CA ILE A 417 -19.70 11.53 14.97
C ILE A 417 -19.07 12.73 14.25
N ASN A 418 -18.43 13.64 14.97
CA ASN A 418 -17.79 14.82 14.39
C ASN A 418 -16.69 14.43 13.37
N LEU A 419 -15.93 13.39 13.65
CA LEU A 419 -14.91 12.85 12.72
C LEU A 419 -15.56 12.24 11.48
N PHE A 420 -16.68 11.53 11.63
CA PHE A 420 -17.40 10.95 10.51
C PHE A 420 -18.00 12.05 9.61
N GLU A 421 -18.61 13.08 10.18
CA GLU A 421 -19.09 14.24 9.41
C GLU A 421 -17.93 14.94 8.69
N GLY A 422 -16.80 15.11 9.37
CA GLY A 422 -15.58 15.66 8.77
C GLY A 422 -15.04 14.83 7.60
N MET A 423 -15.14 13.50 7.70
CA MET A 423 -14.77 12.56 6.63
C MET A 423 -15.69 12.72 5.40
N LEU A 424 -17.00 12.80 5.61
CA LEU A 424 -17.97 13.01 4.54
C LEU A 424 -17.80 14.38 3.86
N ASN A 425 -17.58 15.44 4.65
CA ASN A 425 -17.32 16.78 4.13
C ASN A 425 -16.02 16.86 3.32
N ALA A 426 -15.05 16.01 3.62
CA ALA A 426 -13.81 15.86 2.84
C ALA A 426 -14.00 14.97 1.59
N HIS A 427 -15.21 14.53 1.29
CA HIS A 427 -15.56 13.61 0.19
C HIS A 427 -14.79 12.28 0.25
N ILE A 428 -14.50 11.80 1.45
CA ILE A 428 -13.84 10.50 1.68
C ILE A 428 -14.95 9.47 1.96
N CYS A 429 -15.01 8.42 1.13
CA CYS A 429 -16.01 7.36 1.29
C CYS A 429 -15.71 6.52 2.53
N PRO A 430 -16.69 6.34 3.45
CA PRO A 430 -16.56 5.45 4.59
C PRO A 430 -16.35 3.99 4.16
N ASN A 431 -15.67 3.22 5.00
CA ASN A 431 -15.47 1.78 4.82
C ASN A 431 -16.05 0.97 5.98
N LEU A 432 -15.88 -0.34 5.95
CA LEU A 432 -16.35 -1.26 7.01
C LEU A 432 -15.82 -0.83 8.40
N VAL A 433 -14.52 -0.52 8.52
CA VAL A 433 -13.90 -0.14 9.79
C VAL A 433 -14.46 1.17 10.34
N THR A 434 -14.78 2.13 9.47
CA THR A 434 -15.45 3.39 9.86
C THR A 434 -16.76 3.10 10.59
N TYR A 435 -17.59 2.24 9.99
CA TYR A 435 -18.89 1.88 10.58
C TYR A 435 -18.75 1.00 11.83
N THR A 436 -17.77 0.10 11.86
CA THR A 436 -17.43 -0.63 13.10
C THR A 436 -17.17 0.34 14.24
N GLY A 437 -16.39 1.40 14.00
CA GLY A 437 -16.08 2.42 15.01
C GLY A 437 -17.32 3.17 15.49
N LEU A 438 -18.18 3.63 14.57
CA LEU A 438 -19.42 4.34 14.91
C LEU A 438 -20.40 3.46 15.68
N LEU A 439 -20.64 2.25 15.19
CA LEU A 439 -21.55 1.31 15.86
C LEU A 439 -21.02 0.91 17.25
N THR A 440 -19.70 0.76 17.38
CA THR A 440 -19.08 0.53 18.70
C THR A 440 -19.30 1.72 19.64
N ALA A 441 -19.20 2.95 19.15
CA ALA A 441 -19.50 4.15 19.93
C ALA A 441 -20.95 4.17 20.43
N TYR A 442 -21.91 3.88 19.56
CA TYR A 442 -23.33 3.80 19.90
C TYR A 442 -23.61 2.64 20.87
N ASN A 443 -22.94 1.50 20.70
CA ASN A 443 -23.06 0.34 21.59
C ASN A 443 -22.58 0.66 23.02
N HIS A 444 -21.44 1.35 23.16
CA HIS A 444 -20.94 1.75 24.47
C HIS A 444 -21.84 2.75 25.19
N THR A 445 -22.55 3.61 24.45
CA THR A 445 -23.44 4.62 25.03
C THR A 445 -24.90 4.15 25.15
N GLY A 446 -25.25 2.99 24.57
CA GLY A 446 -26.62 2.46 24.59
C GLY A 446 -27.60 3.21 23.69
N LEU A 447 -27.13 3.97 22.71
CA LEU A 447 -27.94 4.75 21.77
C LEU A 447 -28.46 3.85 20.65
N VAL A 448 -29.58 3.17 20.89
CA VAL A 448 -30.12 2.11 20.02
C VAL A 448 -30.63 2.67 18.71
N GLU A 449 -31.42 3.73 18.74
CA GLU A 449 -32.07 4.28 17.55
C GLU A 449 -31.03 4.91 16.60
N GLU A 450 -30.05 5.61 17.15
CA GLU A 450 -28.93 6.18 16.40
C GLU A 450 -28.04 5.06 15.81
N GLY A 451 -27.84 3.98 16.56
CA GLY A 451 -27.17 2.77 16.07
C GLY A 451 -27.88 2.15 14.87
N TYR A 452 -29.21 2.04 14.91
CA TYR A 452 -30.01 1.56 13.77
C TYR A 452 -29.93 2.48 12.56
N GLN A 453 -30.02 3.78 12.75
CA GLN A 453 -29.88 4.75 11.67
C GLN A 453 -28.51 4.64 11.02
N CYS A 454 -27.45 4.54 11.83
CA CYS A 454 -26.09 4.36 11.35
C CYS A 454 -25.93 3.04 10.58
N PHE A 455 -26.45 1.93 11.09
CA PHE A 455 -26.39 0.63 10.44
C PHE A 455 -27.12 0.62 9.08
N ASN A 456 -28.28 1.25 9.00
CA ASN A 456 -29.05 1.35 7.74
C ASN A 456 -28.33 2.25 6.72
N SER A 457 -27.69 3.33 7.16
CA SER A 457 -26.94 4.25 6.28
C SER A 457 -25.71 3.62 5.62
N MET A 458 -25.24 2.47 6.08
CA MET A 458 -24.15 1.73 5.42
C MET A 458 -24.46 1.47 3.94
N LYS A 459 -25.70 1.05 3.65
CA LYS A 459 -26.13 0.76 2.26
C LYS A 459 -26.14 2.00 1.38
N ASP A 460 -26.50 3.16 1.94
CA ASP A 460 -26.56 4.43 1.22
C ASP A 460 -25.14 4.88 0.77
N HIS A 461 -24.13 4.50 1.52
CA HIS A 461 -22.72 4.73 1.18
C HIS A 461 -22.07 3.56 0.42
N GLY A 462 -22.84 2.57 -0.04
CA GLY A 462 -22.36 1.42 -0.80
C GLY A 462 -21.57 0.40 0.04
N VAL A 463 -21.69 0.45 1.37
CA VAL A 463 -21.00 -0.46 2.29
C VAL A 463 -21.98 -1.56 2.72
N MET A 464 -21.68 -2.81 2.37
CA MET A 464 -22.49 -3.95 2.81
C MET A 464 -22.10 -4.37 4.23
N PRO A 465 -23.04 -4.45 5.19
CA PRO A 465 -22.74 -4.87 6.55
C PRO A 465 -22.11 -6.27 6.61
N SER A 466 -21.03 -6.43 7.35
CA SER A 466 -20.40 -7.72 7.67
C SER A 466 -21.01 -8.35 8.92
N ALA A 467 -20.71 -9.61 9.19
CA ALA A 467 -21.17 -10.30 10.40
C ALA A 467 -20.78 -9.55 11.70
N ASP A 468 -19.63 -8.86 11.72
CA ASP A 468 -19.21 -8.07 12.89
C ASP A 468 -20.15 -6.91 13.17
N HIS A 469 -20.62 -6.20 12.12
CA HIS A 469 -21.59 -5.10 12.28
C HIS A 469 -22.91 -5.62 12.86
N TYR A 470 -23.39 -6.77 12.38
CA TYR A 470 -24.55 -7.44 12.96
C TYR A 470 -24.29 -7.82 14.42
N GLY A 471 -23.09 -8.34 14.74
CA GLY A 471 -22.72 -8.68 16.11
C GLY A 471 -22.76 -7.48 17.07
N ILE A 472 -22.25 -6.32 16.63
CA ILE A 472 -22.31 -5.08 17.43
C ILE A 472 -23.76 -4.64 17.64
N MET A 473 -24.61 -4.71 16.60
CA MET A 473 -26.03 -4.36 16.71
C MET A 473 -26.79 -5.32 17.63
N VAL A 474 -26.47 -6.63 17.57
CA VAL A 474 -27.04 -7.64 18.48
C VAL A 474 -26.64 -7.36 19.93
N ASP A 475 -25.36 -6.97 20.18
CA ASP A 475 -24.91 -6.58 21.53
C ASP A 475 -25.63 -5.31 22.01
N LEU A 476 -25.77 -4.29 21.14
CA LEU A 476 -26.49 -3.04 21.44
C LEU A 476 -27.96 -3.30 21.82
N LEU A 477 -28.67 -4.05 21.00
CA LEU A 477 -30.07 -4.45 21.26
C LEU A 477 -30.19 -5.30 22.53
N GLY A 478 -29.26 -6.24 22.66
CA GLY A 478 -29.21 -7.14 23.81
C GLY A 478 -29.02 -6.41 25.13
N ARG A 479 -28.10 -5.45 25.19
CA ARG A 479 -27.92 -4.58 26.38
C ARG A 479 -29.14 -3.74 26.70
N ALA A 480 -29.86 -3.31 25.67
CA ALA A 480 -31.12 -2.56 25.84
C ALA A 480 -32.33 -3.43 26.20
N GLY A 481 -32.17 -4.76 26.31
CA GLY A 481 -33.26 -5.70 26.63
C GLY A 481 -34.17 -6.07 25.47
N ARG A 482 -33.87 -5.63 24.23
CA ARG A 482 -34.65 -5.89 23.01
C ARG A 482 -34.23 -7.24 22.40
N LEU A 483 -34.39 -8.35 23.17
CA LEU A 483 -33.81 -9.66 22.83
C LEU A 483 -34.45 -10.28 21.58
N GLU A 484 -35.77 -10.14 21.43
CA GLU A 484 -36.53 -10.66 20.29
C GLU A 484 -36.05 -9.99 19.00
N GLU A 485 -35.89 -8.67 19.00
CA GLU A 485 -35.38 -7.93 17.85
C GLU A 485 -33.92 -8.30 17.54
N ALA A 486 -33.09 -8.52 18.55
CA ALA A 486 -31.74 -9.02 18.36
C ALA A 486 -31.73 -10.38 17.66
N HIS A 487 -32.63 -11.29 18.07
CA HIS A 487 -32.77 -12.60 17.45
C HIS A 487 -33.31 -12.52 16.02
N GLU A 488 -34.31 -11.65 15.75
CA GLU A 488 -34.82 -11.40 14.41
C GLU A 488 -33.72 -10.82 13.50
N LEU A 489 -32.90 -9.92 14.02
CA LEU A 489 -31.78 -9.35 13.27
C LEU A 489 -30.79 -10.45 12.85
N ILE A 490 -30.45 -11.40 13.74
CA ILE A 490 -29.62 -12.56 13.39
C ILE A 490 -30.25 -13.39 12.27
N ARG A 491 -31.57 -13.66 12.36
CA ARG A 491 -32.29 -14.45 11.35
C ARG A 491 -32.37 -13.75 9.98
N SER A 492 -32.30 -12.43 9.96
CA SER A 492 -32.34 -11.62 8.73
C SER A 492 -30.98 -11.44 8.06
N MET A 493 -29.90 -11.96 8.65
CA MET A 493 -28.55 -11.83 8.08
C MET A 493 -28.45 -12.50 6.72
N PRO A 494 -27.87 -11.83 5.70
CA PRO A 494 -27.67 -12.43 4.37
C PRO A 494 -26.51 -13.42 4.30
N MET A 495 -25.74 -13.55 5.38
CA MET A 495 -24.62 -14.48 5.54
C MET A 495 -24.80 -15.33 6.80
N GLN A 496 -24.03 -16.40 6.92
CA GLN A 496 -24.08 -17.23 8.14
C GLN A 496 -23.48 -16.47 9.33
N PRO A 497 -24.20 -16.39 10.48
CA PRO A 497 -23.68 -15.81 11.70
C PRO A 497 -22.51 -16.63 12.24
N HIS A 498 -21.42 -15.99 12.61
CA HIS A 498 -20.33 -16.66 13.35
C HIS A 498 -20.64 -16.74 14.86
N ALA A 499 -19.86 -17.52 15.60
CA ALA A 499 -20.07 -17.74 17.03
C ALA A 499 -20.09 -16.45 17.87
N GLY A 500 -19.37 -15.40 17.46
CA GLY A 500 -19.39 -14.10 18.15
C GLY A 500 -20.75 -13.41 18.15
N VAL A 501 -21.52 -13.53 17.05
CA VAL A 501 -22.88 -12.96 16.95
C VAL A 501 -23.84 -13.67 17.90
N TRP A 502 -23.82 -15.00 17.92
CA TRP A 502 -24.60 -15.80 18.86
C TRP A 502 -24.14 -15.62 20.31
N GLY A 503 -22.82 -15.46 20.53
CA GLY A 503 -22.24 -15.15 21.82
C GLY A 503 -22.72 -13.83 22.41
N ALA A 504 -22.89 -12.79 21.56
CA ALA A 504 -23.48 -11.51 21.97
C ALA A 504 -24.92 -11.68 22.45
N LEU A 505 -25.75 -12.43 21.71
CA LEU A 505 -27.13 -12.74 22.13
C LEU A 505 -27.14 -13.56 23.44
N LEU A 506 -26.27 -14.58 23.57
CA LEU A 506 -26.16 -15.40 24.78
C LEU A 506 -25.76 -14.55 26.01
N LEU A 507 -24.83 -13.59 25.81
CA LEU A 507 -24.45 -12.67 26.87
C LEU A 507 -25.64 -11.77 27.30
N ALA A 508 -26.41 -11.28 26.32
CA ALA A 508 -27.61 -10.49 26.57
C ALA A 508 -28.69 -11.30 27.30
N CYS A 509 -28.90 -12.56 26.91
CA CYS A 509 -29.81 -13.47 27.60
C CYS A 509 -29.42 -13.71 29.08
N ARG A 510 -28.11 -13.72 29.38
CA ARG A 510 -27.62 -13.76 30.76
C ARG A 510 -27.98 -12.49 31.53
N LEU A 511 -27.88 -11.33 30.94
CA LEU A 511 -28.22 -10.03 31.59
C LEU A 511 -29.70 -9.93 31.91
N HIS A 512 -30.55 -10.44 31.04
CA HIS A 512 -32.01 -10.32 31.15
C HIS A 512 -32.70 -11.63 31.54
N GLN A 513 -31.96 -12.65 31.96
CA GLN A 513 -32.43 -13.94 32.46
C GLN A 513 -33.38 -14.68 31.49
N ASN A 514 -33.21 -14.48 30.20
CA ASN A 514 -34.01 -15.14 29.17
C ASN A 514 -33.41 -16.54 28.87
N VAL A 515 -34.08 -17.58 29.34
CA VAL A 515 -33.60 -18.96 29.19
C VAL A 515 -33.81 -19.48 27.77
N GLU A 516 -34.97 -19.20 27.18
CA GLU A 516 -35.37 -19.76 25.89
C GLU A 516 -34.40 -19.31 24.77
N LEU A 517 -34.19 -18.02 24.63
CA LEU A 517 -33.24 -17.49 23.65
C LEU A 517 -31.77 -17.84 24.01
N GLY A 518 -31.47 -17.96 25.32
CA GLY A 518 -30.17 -18.39 25.81
C GLY A 518 -29.82 -19.81 25.38
N GLU A 519 -30.78 -20.76 25.48
CA GLU A 519 -30.60 -22.14 25.00
C GLU A 519 -30.37 -22.19 23.48
N ILE A 520 -31.15 -21.44 22.68
CA ILE A 520 -30.97 -21.34 21.22
C ILE A 520 -29.60 -20.79 20.88
N ALA A 521 -29.21 -19.67 21.48
CA ALA A 521 -27.93 -19.03 21.20
C ALA A 521 -26.73 -19.93 21.58
N ALA A 522 -26.83 -20.60 22.74
CA ALA A 522 -25.79 -21.52 23.20
C ALA A 522 -25.64 -22.74 22.28
N GLN A 523 -26.75 -23.29 21.78
CA GLN A 523 -26.71 -24.42 20.84
C GLN A 523 -25.94 -24.02 19.56
N HIS A 524 -26.23 -22.88 18.96
CA HIS A 524 -25.49 -22.40 17.78
C HIS A 524 -24.01 -22.14 18.09
N CYS A 525 -23.69 -21.57 19.26
CA CYS A 525 -22.29 -21.42 19.67
C CYS A 525 -21.55 -22.77 19.75
N PHE A 526 -22.19 -23.82 20.32
CA PHE A 526 -21.58 -25.15 20.43
C PHE A 526 -21.42 -25.85 19.07
N GLU A 527 -22.31 -25.60 18.13
CA GLU A 527 -22.21 -26.13 16.77
C GLU A 527 -21.04 -25.46 15.99
N LEU A 528 -20.85 -24.18 16.20
CA LEU A 528 -19.82 -23.39 15.50
C LEU A 528 -18.43 -23.53 16.15
N GLU A 529 -18.37 -23.55 17.47
CA GLU A 529 -17.13 -23.64 18.26
C GLU A 529 -17.25 -24.70 19.38
N PRO A 530 -17.19 -26.00 19.06
CA PRO A 530 -17.46 -27.09 20.01
C PRO A 530 -16.44 -27.17 21.15
N ASP A 531 -15.26 -26.59 21.00
CA ASP A 531 -14.18 -26.66 21.97
C ASP A 531 -14.13 -25.47 22.95
N THR A 532 -15.02 -24.46 22.75
CA THR A 532 -15.04 -23.25 23.58
C THR A 532 -15.89 -23.43 24.84
N THR A 533 -15.24 -23.51 26.03
CA THR A 533 -15.92 -23.70 27.34
C THR A 533 -16.66 -22.46 27.84
N GLY A 534 -16.37 -21.26 27.28
CA GLY A 534 -16.97 -20.00 27.71
C GLY A 534 -18.50 -19.98 27.57
N TYR A 535 -19.03 -20.53 26.50
CA TYR A 535 -20.47 -20.58 26.23
C TYR A 535 -21.20 -21.49 27.21
N CYS A 536 -20.59 -22.61 27.60
CA CYS A 536 -21.12 -23.48 28.66
C CYS A 536 -21.22 -22.72 29.98
N SER A 537 -20.23 -21.92 30.33
CA SER A 537 -20.22 -21.13 31.56
C SER A 537 -21.31 -20.04 31.54
N LEU A 538 -21.54 -19.40 30.37
CA LEU A 538 -22.61 -18.43 30.24
C LEU A 538 -23.99 -19.06 30.38
N LEU A 539 -24.25 -20.19 29.71
CA LEU A 539 -25.51 -20.93 29.82
C LEU A 539 -25.75 -21.45 31.23
N ALA A 540 -24.71 -21.97 31.89
CA ALA A 540 -24.80 -22.39 33.27
C ALA A 540 -25.18 -21.23 34.21
N ASN A 541 -24.68 -20.02 33.95
CA ASN A 541 -25.04 -18.84 34.73
C ASN A 541 -26.52 -18.43 34.47
N ILE A 542 -27.02 -18.57 33.24
CA ILE A 542 -28.44 -18.32 32.93
C ILE A 542 -29.33 -19.29 33.73
N TYR A 543 -29.02 -20.59 33.68
CA TYR A 543 -29.78 -21.58 34.46
C TYR A 543 -29.73 -21.32 35.97
N ALA A 544 -28.55 -20.94 36.50
CA ALA A 544 -28.39 -20.63 37.91
C ALA A 544 -29.20 -19.38 38.33
N SER A 545 -29.32 -18.38 37.47
CA SER A 545 -30.09 -17.15 37.76
C SER A 545 -31.59 -17.38 37.87
N VAL A 546 -32.10 -18.48 37.31
CA VAL A 546 -33.53 -18.90 37.36
C VAL A 546 -33.71 -20.19 38.21
N GLU A 547 -32.74 -20.52 39.06
CA GLU A 547 -32.75 -21.66 39.99
C GLU A 547 -32.86 -23.07 39.35
N ARG A 548 -32.55 -23.22 38.05
CA ARG A 548 -32.52 -24.49 37.30
C ARG A 548 -31.23 -25.29 37.59
N TRP A 549 -30.99 -25.64 38.87
CA TRP A 549 -29.74 -26.26 39.33
C TRP A 549 -29.46 -27.65 38.75
N ASP A 550 -30.47 -28.41 38.37
CA ASP A 550 -30.30 -29.72 37.75
C ASP A 550 -29.73 -29.60 36.32
N ASP A 551 -30.11 -28.57 35.58
CA ASP A 551 -29.58 -28.31 34.26
C ASP A 551 -28.12 -27.78 34.33
N VAL A 552 -27.81 -27.00 35.38
CA VAL A 552 -26.41 -26.62 35.68
C VAL A 552 -25.54 -27.83 35.90
N LYS A 553 -26.03 -28.84 36.70
CA LYS A 553 -25.29 -30.09 36.99
C LYS A 553 -25.07 -30.91 35.72
N LYS A 554 -26.13 -31.07 34.86
CA LYS A 554 -26.02 -31.77 33.57
C LYS A 554 -24.96 -31.13 32.67
N LEU A 555 -25.02 -29.82 32.51
CA LEU A 555 -24.09 -29.07 31.65
C LEU A 555 -22.64 -29.20 32.14
N ARG A 556 -22.41 -29.07 33.46
CA ARG A 556 -21.06 -29.24 34.06
C ARG A 556 -20.53 -30.65 33.88
N LYS A 557 -21.39 -31.67 33.93
CA LYS A 557 -21.00 -33.07 33.70
C LYS A 557 -20.51 -33.26 32.25
N VAL A 558 -21.23 -32.74 31.29
CA VAL A 558 -20.83 -32.78 29.86
C VAL A 558 -19.47 -32.09 29.63
N VAL A 559 -19.24 -30.96 30.29
CA VAL A 559 -17.95 -30.23 30.19
C VAL A 559 -16.82 -31.06 30.82
N GLY A 560 -17.08 -31.73 31.96
CA GLY A 560 -16.09 -32.59 32.62
C GLY A 560 -15.74 -33.85 31.80
N GLU A 561 -16.75 -34.48 31.18
CA GLU A 561 -16.58 -35.67 30.33
C GLU A 561 -15.77 -35.39 29.05
N LYS A 562 -15.87 -34.17 28.49
CA LYS A 562 -15.08 -33.74 27.32
C LYS A 562 -13.62 -33.39 27.65
N GLY A 563 -13.20 -33.44 28.93
CA GLY A 563 -11.80 -33.20 29.32
C GLY A 563 -11.30 -31.78 29.13
N PHE A 564 -12.19 -30.79 29.01
CA PHE A 564 -11.81 -29.39 28.83
C PHE A 564 -11.09 -28.85 30.06
N THR A 565 -9.84 -28.42 29.88
CA THR A 565 -9.11 -27.68 30.91
C THR A 565 -9.55 -26.22 30.90
N LYS A 566 -10.07 -25.75 32.04
CA LYS A 566 -10.44 -24.33 32.21
C LYS A 566 -9.17 -23.48 32.12
N MET A 567 -9.03 -22.69 31.08
CA MET A 567 -8.01 -21.65 31.04
C MET A 567 -8.30 -20.65 32.17
N PRO A 568 -7.35 -20.37 33.08
CA PRO A 568 -7.56 -19.34 34.09
C PRO A 568 -7.69 -17.97 33.42
N GLY A 569 -8.70 -17.21 33.86
CA GLY A 569 -8.80 -15.80 33.44
C GLY A 569 -7.60 -15.03 34.01
N CYS A 570 -6.82 -14.41 33.14
CA CYS A 570 -5.73 -13.51 33.54
C CYS A 570 -6.20 -12.05 33.43
N SER A 571 -6.07 -11.32 34.53
CA SER A 571 -6.13 -9.85 34.49
C SER A 571 -4.74 -9.30 34.80
N TRP A 572 -4.22 -8.46 33.92
CA TRP A 572 -2.94 -7.81 34.18
C TRP A 572 -3.22 -6.37 34.62
N MET A 573 -2.69 -6.01 35.80
CA MET A 573 -2.58 -4.63 36.21
C MET A 573 -1.14 -4.19 35.97
N GLU A 574 -0.95 -3.20 35.12
CA GLU A 574 0.35 -2.52 35.04
C GLU A 574 0.52 -1.66 36.28
N SER A 575 1.46 -2.02 37.15
CA SER A 575 1.94 -1.10 38.18
C SER A 575 2.81 -0.05 37.50
N ASN A 576 2.50 1.25 37.72
CA ASN A 576 3.27 2.40 37.28
C ASN A 576 4.73 2.34 37.74
#